data_d2dcf99bdf478d2a6a851d1446fed32f
#
_entry.id   d2dcf99bdf478d2a6a851d1446fed32f
#
_cell.length_a   1.000
_cell.length_b   1.000
_cell.length_c   1.000
_cell.angle_alpha   90.00
_cell.angle_beta   90.00
_cell.angle_gamma   90.00
#
_symmetry.space_group_name_H-M   'P 1'
#
loop_
_entity.id
_entity.type
_entity.pdbx_description
1 polymer ?
#
loop_
_entity_poly.entity_id
_entity_poly.type
_entity_poly.pdbx_seq_one_letter_code
_entity_poly.pdbx_strand_id
1 'polypeptide(L)'
;PYVVVECRAINLSRTLSAIEQDKATSDDYVKCILADPQIAAYIVQAVVEEFKDMEIDEIIPCMGEPTVTLKFPERLGVKVQNTGSESVDEEDGKIIYDIKFPVYYKGKKKEFIINIEAQKSSKKSKLGYKLENRITYYMGRMISEQKGTEFSGSSYDDIKSIYSIWICMDTKKTDDSIIEFGMKSNLIYGKIKKIPKLSKINGALINVRTRTAKNRELSKNRLIAMLEELFSKSEFLEKKKILEEDYGLKMSVELEGRMNEMCNVSDYWEEVALQTGREEGRKEGRKKEQVSLIVKKIKKNKTVAEIADDLEEKEEVIAPIYEAALSMKPDYDVEKIYELLEKNKKLA
;
A
#
# COMPACT_ATOMS: atom_id res chain seq x y z
N PRO A 1 10.55 -6.52 12.69
CA PRO A 1 11.67 -6.20 11.82
C PRO A 1 11.31 -6.53 10.37
N TYR A 2 11.70 -5.65 9.42
CA TYR A 2 11.58 -5.92 7.99
C TYR A 2 12.85 -6.61 7.52
N VAL A 3 12.72 -7.51 6.56
CA VAL A 3 13.84 -8.22 5.95
C VAL A 3 13.74 -8.11 4.45
N VAL A 4 14.86 -7.80 3.82
CA VAL A 4 15.00 -7.73 2.37
C VAL A 4 15.49 -9.05 1.84
N VAL A 5 14.85 -9.55 0.78
CA VAL A 5 15.17 -10.86 0.19
C VAL A 5 15.16 -10.79 -1.33
N GLU A 6 16.01 -11.61 -1.97
CA GLU A 6 15.91 -11.86 -3.41
C GLU A 6 14.71 -12.76 -3.71
N CYS A 7 13.96 -12.43 -4.75
CA CYS A 7 12.71 -13.11 -5.06
C CYS A 7 12.88 -14.62 -5.31
N ARG A 8 14.01 -15.06 -5.88
CA ARG A 8 14.35 -16.49 -6.10
C ARG A 8 14.59 -17.28 -4.82
N ALA A 9 14.90 -16.59 -3.70
CA ALA A 9 15.14 -17.25 -2.42
C ALA A 9 13.86 -17.72 -1.71
N ILE A 10 12.68 -17.38 -2.24
CA ILE A 10 11.39 -17.71 -1.65
C ILE A 10 11.01 -19.15 -2.02
N ASN A 11 11.08 -20.06 -1.05
CA ASN A 11 10.83 -21.50 -1.28
C ASN A 11 9.44 -21.91 -0.74
N LEU A 12 8.57 -22.38 -1.64
CA LEU A 12 7.16 -22.67 -1.38
C LEU A 12 6.92 -23.89 -0.48
N SER A 13 7.80 -24.90 -0.53
CA SER A 13 7.58 -26.17 0.18
C SER A 13 7.52 -26.06 1.71
N ARG A 14 8.04 -24.95 2.27
CA ARG A 14 8.01 -24.66 3.71
C ARG A 14 6.86 -23.72 4.10
N THR A 15 6.22 -23.07 3.15
CA THR A 15 5.14 -22.11 3.38
C THR A 15 3.85 -22.81 3.82
N LEU A 16 3.59 -23.99 3.30
CA LEU A 16 2.38 -24.79 3.59
C LEU A 16 2.28 -25.26 5.06
N SER A 17 3.42 -25.43 5.75
CA SER A 17 3.42 -25.83 7.18
C SER A 17 3.34 -24.65 8.16
N ALA A 18 3.49 -23.43 7.71
CA ALA A 18 3.47 -22.22 8.53
C ALA A 18 2.09 -21.54 8.62
N ILE A 19 1.11 -21.98 7.82
CA ILE A 19 -0.24 -21.37 7.73
C ILE A 19 -1.04 -21.59 9.01
N GLU A 20 -0.76 -22.62 9.77
CA GLU A 20 -1.51 -22.92 11.00
C GLU A 20 -1.19 -22.02 12.19
N GLN A 21 -0.15 -21.17 12.13
CA GLN A 21 0.31 -20.43 13.31
C GLN A 21 0.69 -18.96 13.12
N ASP A 22 -0.02 -18.11 12.45
CA ASP A 22 0.17 -16.63 12.45
C ASP A 22 0.68 -15.92 11.19
N LYS A 23 -0.20 -15.19 10.52
CA LYS A 23 -0.05 -13.79 10.05
C LYS A 23 1.12 -13.44 9.12
N ALA A 24 1.48 -14.22 8.12
CA ALA A 24 2.05 -13.63 6.93
C ALA A 24 0.99 -12.66 6.38
N THR A 25 1.28 -11.36 6.36
CA THR A 25 0.28 -10.40 5.97
C THR A 25 0.02 -10.56 4.48
N SER A 26 -1.23 -10.43 4.04
CA SER A 26 -1.58 -10.36 2.61
C SER A 26 -0.69 -9.40 1.81
N ASP A 27 -0.09 -8.43 2.50
CA ASP A 27 0.89 -7.47 2.03
C ASP A 27 2.19 -8.13 1.52
N ASP A 28 2.74 -9.10 2.26
CA ASP A 28 3.96 -9.80 1.85
C ASP A 28 3.72 -10.67 0.60
N TYR A 29 2.55 -11.32 0.49
CA TYR A 29 2.17 -12.07 -0.71
C TYR A 29 1.97 -11.16 -1.92
N VAL A 30 1.30 -10.02 -1.75
CA VAL A 30 1.13 -9.02 -2.80
C VAL A 30 2.48 -8.55 -3.34
N LYS A 31 3.44 -8.26 -2.48
CA LYS A 31 4.79 -7.87 -2.89
C LYS A 31 5.51 -8.98 -3.67
N CYS A 32 5.45 -10.21 -3.19
CA CYS A 32 6.05 -11.35 -3.89
C CYS A 32 5.42 -11.61 -5.26
N ILE A 33 4.11 -11.40 -5.40
CA ILE A 33 3.40 -11.53 -6.68
C ILE A 33 3.79 -10.39 -7.62
N LEU A 34 3.80 -9.15 -7.17
CA LEU A 34 4.22 -8.00 -7.99
C LEU A 34 5.69 -8.06 -8.41
N ALA A 35 6.53 -8.77 -7.63
CA ALA A 35 7.93 -9.02 -7.96
C ALA A 35 8.13 -10.20 -8.94
N ASP A 36 7.07 -10.95 -9.29
CA ASP A 36 7.16 -11.97 -10.33
C ASP A 36 7.61 -11.33 -11.66
N PRO A 37 8.62 -11.89 -12.34
CA PRO A 37 9.20 -11.26 -13.53
C PRO A 37 8.18 -10.95 -14.63
N GLN A 38 7.16 -11.79 -14.82
CA GLN A 38 6.14 -11.54 -15.85
C GLN A 38 5.26 -10.36 -15.46
N ILE A 39 4.79 -10.30 -14.19
CA ILE A 39 3.93 -9.23 -13.68
C ILE A 39 4.71 -7.91 -13.65
N ALA A 40 5.95 -7.94 -13.17
CA ALA A 40 6.83 -6.77 -13.18
C ALA A 40 7.11 -6.27 -14.61
N ALA A 41 7.26 -7.17 -15.61
CA ALA A 41 7.45 -6.79 -17.00
C ALA A 41 6.22 -6.06 -17.57
N TYR A 42 4.99 -6.46 -17.24
CA TYR A 42 3.77 -5.72 -17.60
C TYR A 42 3.77 -4.29 -17.02
N ILE A 43 4.22 -4.15 -15.78
CA ILE A 43 4.33 -2.84 -15.13
C ILE A 43 5.39 -1.97 -15.81
N VAL A 44 6.57 -2.54 -16.10
CA VAL A 44 7.67 -1.86 -16.82
C VAL A 44 7.22 -1.44 -18.21
N GLN A 45 6.56 -2.32 -18.97
CA GLN A 45 6.02 -2.00 -20.30
C GLN A 45 5.07 -0.79 -20.26
N ALA A 46 4.19 -0.75 -19.28
CA ALA A 46 3.18 0.30 -19.21
C ALA A 46 3.73 1.67 -18.78
N VAL A 47 4.83 1.69 -18.02
CA VAL A 47 5.32 2.91 -17.36
C VAL A 47 6.62 3.43 -17.96
N VAL A 48 7.54 2.55 -18.37
CA VAL A 48 8.87 2.95 -18.87
C VAL A 48 8.84 3.10 -20.37
N GLU A 49 9.02 4.33 -20.84
CA GLU A 49 8.87 4.72 -22.25
C GLU A 49 9.63 3.83 -23.23
N GLU A 50 10.85 3.42 -22.87
CA GLU A 50 11.70 2.60 -23.71
C GLU A 50 11.19 1.19 -23.97
N PHE A 51 10.26 0.71 -23.14
CA PHE A 51 9.74 -0.65 -23.18
C PHE A 51 8.29 -0.73 -23.68
N LYS A 52 7.63 0.40 -23.97
CA LYS A 52 6.21 0.43 -24.37
C LYS A 52 5.87 -0.41 -25.58
N ASP A 53 6.79 -0.50 -26.56
CA ASP A 53 6.59 -1.22 -27.82
C ASP A 53 7.24 -2.61 -27.82
N MET A 54 7.76 -3.09 -26.69
CA MET A 54 8.39 -4.41 -26.57
C MET A 54 7.40 -5.44 -26.06
N GLU A 55 7.56 -6.69 -26.50
CA GLU A 55 6.78 -7.81 -25.97
C GLU A 55 7.25 -8.20 -24.55
N ILE A 56 6.35 -8.76 -23.74
CA ILE A 56 6.65 -9.12 -22.35
C ILE A 56 7.84 -10.07 -22.24
N ASP A 57 7.90 -11.09 -23.12
CA ASP A 57 8.99 -12.08 -23.15
C ASP A 57 10.35 -11.43 -23.54
N GLU A 58 10.35 -10.28 -24.19
CA GLU A 58 11.56 -9.50 -24.50
C GLU A 58 11.99 -8.59 -23.35
N ILE A 59 11.05 -8.16 -22.49
CA ILE A 59 11.32 -7.30 -21.34
C ILE A 59 11.92 -8.12 -20.18
N ILE A 60 11.41 -9.31 -19.93
CA ILE A 60 11.86 -10.17 -18.81
C ILE A 60 13.39 -10.33 -18.78
N PRO A 61 14.09 -10.66 -19.89
CA PRO A 61 15.55 -10.76 -19.90
C PRO A 61 16.29 -9.43 -19.63
N CYS A 62 15.58 -8.29 -19.77
CA CYS A 62 16.14 -6.97 -19.50
C CYS A 62 16.09 -6.60 -17.99
N MET A 63 15.42 -7.39 -17.18
CA MET A 63 15.25 -7.12 -15.76
C MET A 63 16.30 -7.85 -14.94
N GLY A 64 16.89 -7.16 -13.96
CA GLY A 64 17.69 -7.80 -12.93
C GLY A 64 16.81 -8.44 -11.87
N GLU A 65 17.44 -9.17 -10.95
CA GLU A 65 16.75 -9.87 -9.86
C GLU A 65 16.05 -8.87 -8.92
N PRO A 66 14.74 -8.98 -8.70
CA PRO A 66 14.04 -8.15 -7.74
C PRO A 66 14.42 -8.49 -6.30
N THR A 67 14.66 -7.44 -5.51
CA THR A 67 14.72 -7.53 -4.04
C THR A 67 13.37 -7.13 -3.48
N VAL A 68 12.86 -7.90 -2.51
CA VAL A 68 11.55 -7.70 -1.87
C VAL A 68 11.73 -7.52 -0.38
N THR A 69 11.10 -6.50 0.18
CA THR A 69 11.11 -6.28 1.62
C THR A 69 9.89 -6.91 2.27
N LEU A 70 10.12 -7.88 3.13
CA LEU A 70 9.09 -8.67 3.80
C LEU A 70 9.10 -8.41 5.31
N LYS A 71 7.91 -8.46 5.92
CA LYS A 71 7.74 -8.36 7.38
C LYS A 71 8.02 -9.68 8.08
N PHE A 72 7.69 -10.80 7.42
CA PHE A 72 7.77 -12.15 7.98
C PHE A 72 8.43 -13.14 7.02
N PRO A 73 9.71 -12.93 6.64
CA PRO A 73 10.39 -13.76 5.64
C PRO A 73 10.52 -15.23 6.07
N GLU A 74 10.67 -15.49 7.36
CA GLU A 74 10.80 -16.85 7.91
C GLU A 74 9.58 -17.71 7.61
N ARG A 75 8.41 -17.11 7.54
CA ARG A 75 7.13 -17.76 7.24
C ARG A 75 6.98 -18.12 5.76
N LEU A 76 7.66 -17.36 4.88
CA LEU A 76 7.74 -17.64 3.46
C LEU A 76 8.88 -18.60 3.10
N GLY A 77 9.52 -19.21 4.10
CA GLY A 77 10.62 -20.15 3.90
C GLY A 77 11.91 -19.52 3.36
N VAL A 78 12.04 -18.20 3.52
CA VAL A 78 13.15 -17.42 2.97
C VAL A 78 14.36 -17.46 3.89
N LYS A 79 15.55 -17.80 3.36
CA LYS A 79 16.82 -17.55 4.05
C LYS A 79 17.16 -16.07 3.94
N VAL A 80 17.27 -15.41 5.09
CA VAL A 80 17.61 -14.00 5.17
C VAL A 80 19.05 -13.78 4.67
N GLN A 81 19.20 -13.05 3.57
CA GLN A 81 20.46 -12.44 3.17
C GLN A 81 20.26 -10.91 3.22
N ASN A 82 21.18 -10.21 3.88
CA ASN A 82 21.18 -8.74 3.91
C ASN A 82 21.56 -8.23 2.52
N THR A 83 20.59 -7.95 1.68
CA THR A 83 20.78 -7.34 0.37
C THR A 83 20.31 -5.87 0.41
N GLY A 84 21.11 -5.00 -0.17
CA GLY A 84 21.08 -3.54 -0.04
C GLY A 84 19.88 -2.77 -0.61
N SER A 85 18.63 -3.15 -0.35
CA SER A 85 17.48 -2.31 -0.67
C SER A 85 17.12 -1.31 0.44
N GLU A 86 18.04 -1.13 1.38
CA GLU A 86 17.91 -0.14 2.44
C GLU A 86 18.69 1.13 2.10
N SER A 87 18.01 2.26 2.03
CA SER A 87 18.67 3.57 2.01
C SER A 87 18.76 4.08 3.43
N VAL A 88 19.98 4.11 3.97
CA VAL A 88 20.24 4.64 5.32
C VAL A 88 20.79 6.05 5.18
N ASP A 89 20.13 7.00 5.81
CA ASP A 89 20.70 8.31 6.14
C ASP A 89 20.78 8.39 7.68
N GLU A 90 21.94 8.74 8.21
CA GLU A 90 22.16 8.79 9.66
C GLU A 90 21.27 9.81 10.36
N GLU A 91 20.81 10.86 9.65
CA GLU A 91 19.97 11.92 10.21
C GLU A 91 18.47 11.73 9.94
N ASP A 92 18.06 11.12 8.80
CA ASP A 92 16.66 11.10 8.34
C ASP A 92 15.93 9.76 8.52
N GLY A 93 16.60 8.75 9.05
CA GLY A 93 16.04 7.42 9.23
C GLY A 93 16.05 6.57 7.94
N LYS A 94 15.68 5.30 8.11
CA LYS A 94 15.77 4.27 7.09
C LYS A 94 14.53 4.29 6.19
N ILE A 95 14.73 4.46 4.87
CA ILE A 95 13.70 4.14 3.87
C ILE A 95 13.82 2.69 3.47
N ILE A 96 12.69 2.02 3.41
CA ILE A 96 12.56 0.64 3.00
C ILE A 96 11.68 0.62 1.75
N TYR A 97 12.21 0.14 0.63
CA TYR A 97 11.48 -0.06 -0.62
C TYR A 97 10.78 -1.41 -0.60
N ASP A 98 9.52 -1.46 -1.06
CA ASP A 98 8.78 -2.72 -1.11
C ASP A 98 9.42 -3.71 -2.09
N ILE A 99 9.65 -3.27 -3.33
CA ILE A 99 10.28 -4.06 -4.39
C ILE A 99 11.24 -3.16 -5.15
N LYS A 100 12.51 -3.58 -5.34
CA LYS A 100 13.53 -2.80 -6.05
C LYS A 100 14.35 -3.70 -6.97
N PHE A 101 14.56 -3.27 -8.22
CA PHE A 101 15.38 -3.99 -9.20
C PHE A 101 15.90 -3.06 -10.30
N PRO A 102 17.04 -3.40 -10.94
CA PRO A 102 17.53 -2.72 -12.12
C PRO A 102 16.84 -3.25 -13.38
N VAL A 103 16.73 -2.39 -14.40
CA VAL A 103 16.27 -2.76 -15.75
C VAL A 103 17.25 -2.22 -16.78
N TYR A 104 17.61 -3.05 -17.75
CA TYR A 104 18.66 -2.77 -18.74
C TYR A 104 18.07 -2.72 -20.15
N TYR A 105 18.09 -1.55 -20.76
CA TYR A 105 17.65 -1.40 -22.16
C TYR A 105 18.80 -1.50 -23.13
N LYS A 106 18.63 -2.27 -24.21
CA LYS A 106 19.65 -2.51 -25.26
C LYS A 106 21.02 -2.91 -24.70
N GLY A 107 21.04 -3.96 -23.86
CA GLY A 107 22.27 -4.52 -23.35
C GLY A 107 23.11 -3.56 -22.51
N LYS A 108 22.50 -2.92 -21.52
CA LYS A 108 23.12 -1.95 -20.59
C LYS A 108 23.48 -0.58 -21.19
N LYS A 109 23.07 -0.24 -22.42
CA LYS A 109 23.22 1.12 -22.93
C LYS A 109 22.43 2.15 -22.14
N LYS A 110 21.34 1.72 -21.50
CA LYS A 110 20.56 2.53 -20.58
C LYS A 110 20.09 1.66 -19.42
N GLU A 111 20.36 2.10 -18.22
CA GLU A 111 19.99 1.40 -16.99
C GLU A 111 19.01 2.25 -16.19
N PHE A 112 17.99 1.58 -15.63
CA PHE A 112 16.98 2.17 -14.78
C PHE A 112 16.97 1.47 -13.44
N ILE A 113 16.71 2.20 -12.38
CA ILE A 113 16.40 1.65 -11.07
C ILE A 113 14.89 1.76 -10.87
N ILE A 114 14.23 0.62 -10.75
CA ILE A 114 12.78 0.54 -10.55
C ILE A 114 12.51 0.26 -9.08
N ASN A 115 11.56 1.02 -8.51
CA ASN A 115 10.92 0.72 -7.23
C ASN A 115 9.43 0.56 -7.46
N ILE A 116 8.82 -0.51 -6.94
CA ILE A 116 7.38 -0.73 -6.94
C ILE A 116 6.90 -0.76 -5.49
N GLU A 117 5.95 0.10 -5.15
CA GLU A 117 5.29 0.19 -3.85
C GLU A 117 3.85 -0.30 -3.95
N ALA A 118 3.49 -1.28 -3.13
CA ALA A 118 2.13 -1.79 -3.01
C ALA A 118 1.38 -1.01 -1.90
N GLN A 119 0.38 -0.22 -2.27
CA GLN A 119 -0.31 0.67 -1.36
C GLN A 119 -1.80 0.32 -1.26
N LYS A 120 -2.28 0.04 -0.03
CA LYS A 120 -3.71 -0.30 0.19
C LYS A 120 -4.64 0.88 -0.03
N SER A 121 -4.18 2.12 0.16
CA SER A 121 -4.99 3.32 0.02
C SER A 121 -4.17 4.53 -0.39
N SER A 122 -4.75 5.38 -1.25
CA SER A 122 -4.21 6.70 -1.61
C SER A 122 -4.81 7.84 -0.76
N LYS A 123 -5.80 7.54 0.09
CA LYS A 123 -6.57 8.58 0.81
C LYS A 123 -5.80 9.17 1.97
N LYS A 124 -5.69 10.52 2.01
CA LYS A 124 -5.09 11.26 3.12
C LYS A 124 -5.70 10.90 4.49
N SER A 125 -7.03 10.65 4.56
CA SER A 125 -7.72 10.26 5.79
C SER A 125 -7.26 8.93 6.38
N LYS A 126 -6.76 8.01 5.53
CA LYS A 126 -6.21 6.72 5.96
C LYS A 126 -4.70 6.76 6.19
N LEU A 127 -3.98 7.59 5.42
CA LEU A 127 -2.53 7.68 5.46
C LEU A 127 -2.02 8.70 6.49
N GLY A 128 -2.81 9.72 6.82
CA GLY A 128 -2.38 10.88 7.62
C GLY A 128 -1.64 11.95 6.81
N TYR A 129 -1.21 11.65 5.59
CA TYR A 129 -0.48 12.54 4.67
C TYR A 129 -0.99 12.38 3.22
N LYS A 130 -0.56 13.28 2.33
CA LYS A 130 -0.81 13.17 0.89
C LYS A 130 0.19 12.20 0.25
N LEU A 131 -0.30 11.23 -0.51
CA LEU A 131 0.55 10.20 -1.11
C LEU A 131 1.59 10.79 -2.08
N GLU A 132 1.22 11.80 -2.85
CA GLU A 132 2.13 12.49 -3.77
C GLU A 132 3.37 13.08 -3.08
N ASN A 133 3.26 13.50 -1.82
CA ASN A 133 4.40 13.99 -1.05
C ASN A 133 5.37 12.85 -0.69
N ARG A 134 4.84 11.67 -0.35
CA ARG A 134 5.65 10.47 -0.10
C ARG A 134 6.33 9.99 -1.38
N ILE A 135 5.61 9.97 -2.51
CA ILE A 135 6.17 9.66 -3.82
C ILE A 135 7.36 10.59 -4.13
N THR A 136 7.17 11.90 -3.95
CA THR A 136 8.22 12.90 -4.17
C THR A 136 9.46 12.63 -3.31
N TYR A 137 9.26 12.31 -2.03
CA TYR A 137 10.36 12.01 -1.12
C TYR A 137 11.12 10.74 -1.54
N TYR A 138 10.41 9.67 -1.91
CA TYR A 138 10.99 8.43 -2.39
C TYR A 138 11.81 8.65 -3.68
N MET A 139 11.28 9.41 -4.65
CA MET A 139 12.03 9.75 -5.87
C MET A 139 13.32 10.51 -5.55
N GLY A 140 13.28 11.48 -4.63
CA GLY A 140 14.45 12.21 -4.18
C GLY A 140 15.50 11.31 -3.52
N ARG A 141 15.07 10.36 -2.69
CA ARG A 141 15.96 9.40 -2.04
C ARG A 141 16.61 8.43 -3.03
N MET A 142 15.85 7.89 -4.00
CA MET A 142 16.37 7.00 -5.03
C MET A 142 17.47 7.66 -5.88
N ILE A 143 17.45 8.97 -6.06
CA ILE A 143 18.54 9.72 -6.71
C ILE A 143 19.70 9.94 -5.75
N SER A 144 19.42 10.38 -4.52
CA SER A 144 20.45 10.74 -3.54
C SER A 144 21.30 9.54 -3.14
N GLU A 145 20.69 8.36 -2.94
CA GLU A 145 21.38 7.13 -2.53
C GLU A 145 22.36 6.57 -3.58
N GLN A 146 22.27 7.01 -4.83
CA GLN A 146 23.19 6.58 -5.89
C GLN A 146 24.61 7.13 -5.68
N LYS A 147 24.77 8.21 -4.90
CA LYS A 147 26.09 8.74 -4.59
C LYS A 147 26.82 7.79 -3.64
N GLY A 148 27.96 7.31 -4.07
CA GLY A 148 28.74 6.30 -3.34
C GLY A 148 28.47 4.86 -3.76
N THR A 149 27.34 4.59 -4.47
CA THR A 149 27.02 3.28 -5.03
C THR A 149 27.14 3.25 -6.55
N GLU A 150 26.42 4.12 -7.25
CA GLU A 150 26.40 4.17 -8.71
C GLU A 150 27.44 5.16 -9.27
N PHE A 151 27.72 6.23 -8.54
CA PHE A 151 28.74 7.22 -8.92
C PHE A 151 29.46 7.79 -7.71
N SER A 152 30.65 8.34 -7.93
CA SER A 152 31.48 8.97 -6.90
C SER A 152 31.98 10.34 -7.34
N GLY A 153 32.32 11.19 -6.39
CA GLY A 153 32.84 12.53 -6.66
C GLY A 153 31.88 13.38 -7.49
N SER A 154 32.32 13.83 -8.66
CA SER A 154 31.57 14.69 -9.60
C SER A 154 31.08 13.96 -10.84
N SER A 155 31.10 12.64 -10.87
CA SER A 155 30.67 11.83 -12.03
C SER A 155 29.13 11.78 -12.17
N TYR A 156 28.48 12.95 -12.19
CA TYR A 156 27.01 13.08 -12.25
C TYR A 156 26.39 12.51 -13.54
N ASP A 157 27.17 12.30 -14.61
CA ASP A 157 26.69 11.67 -15.84
C ASP A 157 26.35 10.19 -15.65
N ASP A 158 26.93 9.54 -14.64
CA ASP A 158 26.70 8.14 -14.28
C ASP A 158 25.41 7.92 -13.50
N ILE A 159 24.70 9.00 -13.11
CA ILE A 159 23.39 8.90 -12.45
C ILE A 159 22.42 8.12 -13.35
N LYS A 160 21.91 7.00 -12.84
CA LYS A 160 20.89 6.18 -13.47
C LYS A 160 19.51 6.83 -13.37
N SER A 161 18.67 6.60 -14.37
CA SER A 161 17.28 7.04 -14.31
C SER A 161 16.52 6.17 -13.31
N ILE A 162 15.63 6.79 -12.53
CA ILE A 162 14.78 6.09 -11.57
C ILE A 162 13.33 6.11 -12.02
N TYR A 163 12.58 5.05 -11.63
CA TYR A 163 11.13 4.99 -11.69
C TYR A 163 10.59 4.54 -10.34
N SER A 164 9.85 5.41 -9.65
CA SER A 164 9.11 5.08 -8.43
C SER A 164 7.64 4.84 -8.78
N ILE A 165 7.22 3.57 -8.77
CA ILE A 165 5.90 3.10 -9.24
C ILE A 165 5.05 2.73 -8.04
N TRP A 166 3.87 3.32 -7.91
CA TRP A 166 2.95 3.14 -6.79
C TRP A 166 1.67 2.51 -7.28
N ILE A 167 1.31 1.36 -6.74
CA ILE A 167 0.09 0.63 -7.09
C ILE A 167 -0.89 0.77 -5.93
N CYS A 168 -1.98 1.52 -6.14
CA CYS A 168 -3.03 1.75 -5.16
C CYS A 168 -4.25 0.88 -5.47
N MET A 169 -4.68 0.05 -4.50
CA MET A 169 -5.69 -1.00 -4.68
C MET A 169 -7.07 -0.67 -4.07
N ASP A 170 -7.32 0.56 -3.62
CA ASP A 170 -8.60 0.96 -3.01
C ASP A 170 -9.40 1.99 -3.82
N THR A 171 -9.11 2.11 -5.11
CA THR A 171 -9.77 3.11 -5.96
C THR A 171 -11.23 2.75 -6.19
N LYS A 172 -12.14 3.67 -5.84
CA LYS A 172 -13.57 3.48 -6.03
C LYS A 172 -13.96 3.68 -7.50
N LYS A 173 -14.61 2.66 -8.03
CA LYS A 173 -15.55 2.58 -9.17
C LYS A 173 -15.24 3.25 -10.52
N THR A 174 -14.65 4.45 -10.62
CA THR A 174 -14.56 5.20 -11.87
C THR A 174 -13.16 5.72 -12.19
N ASP A 175 -12.23 5.59 -11.25
CA ASP A 175 -10.96 6.31 -11.29
C ASP A 175 -9.75 5.38 -11.49
N ASP A 176 -9.93 4.30 -12.27
CA ASP A 176 -8.79 3.54 -12.76
C ASP A 176 -7.96 4.46 -13.66
N SER A 177 -6.68 4.57 -13.35
CA SER A 177 -5.80 5.50 -14.04
C SER A 177 -4.33 5.15 -13.85
N ILE A 178 -3.52 5.56 -14.81
CA ILE A 178 -2.06 5.62 -14.69
C ILE A 178 -1.66 7.08 -14.81
N ILE A 179 -1.05 7.61 -13.75
CA ILE A 179 -0.58 9.01 -13.69
C ILE A 179 0.94 8.97 -13.69
N GLU A 180 1.56 9.63 -14.65
CA GLU A 180 3.01 9.76 -14.75
C GLU A 180 3.48 11.03 -14.04
N PHE A 181 4.58 10.93 -13.31
CA PHE A 181 5.28 12.04 -12.67
C PHE A 181 6.68 12.17 -13.27
N GLY A 182 7.10 13.39 -13.48
CA GLY A 182 8.43 13.66 -14.00
C GLY A 182 8.81 15.12 -13.87
N MET A 183 10.08 15.41 -14.06
CA MET A 183 10.58 16.79 -14.08
C MET A 183 10.40 17.40 -15.46
N LYS A 184 9.86 18.60 -15.52
CA LYS A 184 9.66 19.35 -16.77
C LYS A 184 10.51 20.62 -16.79
N SER A 185 11.23 20.83 -17.90
CA SER A 185 11.99 22.05 -18.14
C SER A 185 11.22 23.00 -19.04
N ASN A 186 11.05 24.25 -18.62
CA ASN A 186 10.39 25.31 -19.41
C ASN A 186 11.35 26.48 -19.59
N LEU A 187 11.42 27.04 -20.80
CA LEU A 187 12.10 28.29 -21.05
C LEU A 187 11.24 29.46 -20.58
N ILE A 188 11.68 30.15 -19.54
CA ILE A 188 10.97 31.30 -18.98
C ILE A 188 11.40 32.60 -19.66
N TYR A 189 12.67 32.71 -20.05
CA TYR A 189 13.22 33.90 -20.69
C TYR A 189 14.40 33.56 -21.61
N GLY A 190 14.58 34.36 -22.66
CA GLY A 190 15.72 34.29 -23.58
C GLY A 190 15.51 33.34 -24.76
N LYS A 191 16.60 32.99 -25.45
CA LYS A 191 16.62 32.09 -26.61
C LYS A 191 17.70 31.02 -26.40
N ILE A 192 17.32 29.74 -26.56
CA ILE A 192 18.22 28.60 -26.47
C ILE A 192 17.93 27.64 -27.62
N LYS A 193 18.98 27.02 -28.21
CA LYS A 193 18.80 26.06 -29.31
C LYS A 193 18.09 24.81 -28.88
N LYS A 194 18.30 24.33 -27.63
CA LYS A 194 17.68 23.12 -27.10
C LYS A 194 17.49 23.27 -25.58
N ILE A 195 16.28 23.09 -25.11
CA ILE A 195 15.97 23.08 -23.69
C ILE A 195 16.51 21.77 -23.08
N PRO A 196 17.34 21.83 -22.02
CA PRO A 196 17.81 20.63 -21.34
C PRO A 196 16.63 19.81 -20.81
N LYS A 197 16.69 18.48 -20.92
CA LYS A 197 15.70 17.57 -20.36
C LYS A 197 16.22 16.99 -19.04
N LEU A 198 15.39 17.02 -18.01
CA LEU A 198 15.66 16.38 -16.72
C LEU A 198 14.89 15.06 -16.66
N SER A 199 15.40 14.02 -17.32
CA SER A 199 14.72 12.73 -17.52
C SER A 199 15.17 11.62 -16.56
N LYS A 200 15.92 11.98 -15.52
CA LYS A 200 16.45 10.97 -14.58
C LYS A 200 15.48 10.60 -13.46
N ILE A 201 14.48 11.44 -13.18
CA ILE A 201 13.53 11.28 -12.10
C ILE A 201 12.15 11.06 -12.69
N ASN A 202 11.62 9.85 -12.55
CA ASN A 202 10.32 9.46 -13.06
C ASN A 202 9.55 8.69 -11.97
N GLY A 203 8.24 8.79 -12.02
CA GLY A 203 7.34 8.05 -11.13
C GLY A 203 6.02 7.78 -11.80
N ALA A 204 5.27 6.82 -11.28
CA ALA A 204 3.92 6.54 -11.72
C ALA A 204 3.03 6.16 -10.54
N LEU A 205 1.77 6.58 -10.61
CA LEU A 205 0.71 6.15 -9.73
C LEU A 205 -0.32 5.37 -10.55
N ILE A 206 -0.45 4.09 -10.26
CA ILE A 206 -1.40 3.18 -10.87
C ILE A 206 -2.55 2.97 -9.90
N ASN A 207 -3.72 3.48 -10.24
CA ASN A 207 -4.94 3.30 -9.47
C ASN A 207 -5.71 2.09 -10.00
N VAL A 208 -5.77 1.04 -9.19
CA VAL A 208 -6.47 -0.21 -9.48
C VAL A 208 -7.79 -0.23 -8.74
N ARG A 209 -8.89 -0.52 -9.45
CA ARG A 209 -10.22 -0.61 -8.84
C ARG A 209 -10.36 -1.91 -8.06
N THR A 210 -10.99 -1.83 -6.89
CA THR A 210 -11.45 -3.03 -6.21
C THR A 210 -12.68 -3.59 -6.92
N ARG A 211 -12.58 -4.80 -7.48
CA ARG A 211 -13.74 -5.49 -8.10
C ARG A 211 -14.76 -5.88 -7.03
N THR A 212 -16.00 -5.60 -7.31
CA THR A 212 -17.14 -6.01 -6.48
C THR A 212 -18.14 -6.76 -7.34
N ALA A 213 -19.00 -7.59 -6.74
CA ALA A 213 -20.08 -8.31 -7.43
C ALA A 213 -20.98 -7.41 -8.30
N LYS A 214 -21.01 -6.11 -8.02
CA LYS A 214 -21.79 -5.11 -8.75
C LYS A 214 -21.05 -4.43 -9.91
N ASN A 215 -19.72 -4.57 -9.98
CA ASN A 215 -18.89 -3.94 -11.02
C ASN A 215 -18.02 -5.02 -11.67
N ARG A 216 -18.54 -5.62 -12.73
CA ARG A 216 -17.90 -6.71 -13.49
C ARG A 216 -17.10 -6.23 -14.69
N GLU A 217 -17.24 -4.94 -15.09
CA GLU A 217 -16.48 -4.40 -16.24
C GLU A 217 -15.02 -4.23 -15.84
N LEU A 218 -14.14 -4.86 -16.61
CA LEU A 218 -12.70 -4.66 -16.51
C LEU A 218 -12.29 -3.26 -16.97
N SER A 219 -11.14 -2.79 -16.49
CA SER A 219 -10.50 -1.60 -17.06
C SER A 219 -10.25 -1.78 -18.56
N LYS A 220 -10.32 -0.68 -19.32
CA LYS A 220 -9.90 -0.67 -20.73
C LYS A 220 -8.37 -0.72 -20.88
N ASN A 221 -7.65 -0.41 -19.83
CA ASN A 221 -6.19 -0.52 -19.80
C ASN A 221 -5.78 -1.95 -19.45
N ARG A 222 -4.97 -2.59 -20.31
CA ARG A 222 -4.58 -4.00 -20.17
C ARG A 222 -3.85 -4.30 -18.85
N LEU A 223 -2.93 -3.42 -18.42
CA LEU A 223 -2.23 -3.61 -17.13
C LEU A 223 -3.19 -3.52 -15.96
N ILE A 224 -4.04 -2.48 -15.92
CA ILE A 224 -4.98 -2.30 -14.81
C ILE A 224 -5.96 -3.46 -14.76
N ALA A 225 -6.50 -3.90 -15.92
CA ALA A 225 -7.40 -5.04 -16.00
C ALA A 225 -6.75 -6.35 -15.48
N MET A 226 -5.48 -6.59 -15.82
CA MET A 226 -4.72 -7.72 -15.29
C MET A 226 -4.54 -7.62 -13.75
N LEU A 227 -4.20 -6.44 -13.24
CA LEU A 227 -4.06 -6.23 -11.80
C LEU A 227 -5.40 -6.34 -11.06
N GLU A 228 -6.50 -5.84 -11.67
CA GLU A 228 -7.86 -6.01 -11.15
C GLU A 228 -8.21 -7.50 -11.02
N GLU A 229 -7.86 -8.33 -12.00
CA GLU A 229 -8.08 -9.78 -11.94
C GLU A 229 -7.18 -10.43 -10.90
N LEU A 230 -5.90 -10.09 -10.91
CA LEU A 230 -4.90 -10.63 -10.00
C LEU A 230 -5.30 -10.44 -8.53
N PHE A 231 -5.82 -9.25 -8.18
CA PHE A 231 -6.24 -8.89 -6.82
C PHE A 231 -7.75 -9.02 -6.59
N SER A 232 -8.48 -9.64 -7.54
CA SER A 232 -9.92 -9.92 -7.38
C SER A 232 -10.16 -10.96 -6.28
N LYS A 233 -11.42 -11.05 -5.84
CA LYS A 233 -11.91 -12.10 -4.94
C LYS A 233 -12.48 -13.32 -5.69
N SER A 234 -12.13 -13.47 -6.98
CA SER A 234 -12.53 -14.64 -7.76
C SER A 234 -11.86 -15.90 -7.25
N GLU A 235 -12.52 -17.04 -7.45
CA GLU A 235 -11.93 -18.35 -7.16
C GLU A 235 -10.60 -18.53 -7.89
N PHE A 236 -9.63 -19.14 -7.21
CA PHE A 236 -8.26 -19.24 -7.72
C PHE A 236 -8.18 -19.87 -9.12
N LEU A 237 -8.94 -20.95 -9.38
CA LEU A 237 -8.93 -21.65 -10.68
C LEU A 237 -9.49 -20.79 -11.82
N GLU A 238 -10.55 -20.02 -11.56
CA GLU A 238 -11.11 -19.06 -12.53
C GLU A 238 -10.11 -17.96 -12.84
N LYS A 239 -9.53 -17.36 -11.81
CA LYS A 239 -8.50 -16.33 -11.91
C LYS A 239 -7.28 -16.82 -12.70
N LYS A 240 -6.76 -18.01 -12.38
CA LYS A 240 -5.65 -18.65 -13.10
C LYS A 240 -5.96 -18.75 -14.58
N LYS A 241 -7.12 -19.30 -14.94
CA LYS A 241 -7.55 -19.45 -16.33
C LYS A 241 -7.56 -18.12 -17.08
N ILE A 242 -8.15 -17.08 -16.51
CA ILE A 242 -8.21 -15.74 -17.11
C ILE A 242 -6.79 -15.18 -17.31
N LEU A 243 -5.93 -15.29 -16.31
CA LEU A 243 -4.56 -14.77 -16.39
C LEU A 243 -3.70 -15.50 -17.43
N GLU A 244 -3.91 -16.81 -17.61
CA GLU A 244 -3.24 -17.60 -18.63
C GLU A 244 -3.78 -17.31 -20.03
N GLU A 245 -5.12 -17.34 -20.22
CA GLU A 245 -5.76 -17.22 -21.55
C GLU A 245 -5.76 -15.79 -22.07
N ASP A 246 -6.09 -14.78 -21.23
CA ASP A 246 -6.27 -13.41 -21.69
C ASP A 246 -4.97 -12.57 -21.60
N TYR A 247 -4.09 -12.90 -20.65
CA TYR A 247 -2.86 -12.14 -20.41
C TYR A 247 -1.59 -12.92 -20.76
N GLY A 248 -1.68 -14.24 -21.04
CA GLY A 248 -0.54 -15.06 -21.41
C GLY A 248 0.46 -15.29 -20.27
N LEU A 249 0.02 -15.17 -19.02
CA LEU A 249 0.90 -15.46 -17.88
C LEU A 249 1.18 -16.97 -17.82
N LYS A 250 2.45 -17.32 -17.70
CA LYS A 250 2.88 -18.70 -17.48
C LYS A 250 2.87 -18.96 -15.98
N MET A 251 1.93 -19.75 -15.50
CA MET A 251 1.80 -20.07 -14.08
C MET A 251 2.88 -21.06 -13.65
N SER A 252 3.94 -20.55 -13.00
CA SER A 252 4.88 -21.40 -12.29
C SER A 252 4.26 -21.92 -10.99
N VAL A 253 4.79 -23.03 -10.47
CA VAL A 253 4.35 -23.59 -9.17
C VAL A 253 4.46 -22.56 -8.05
N GLU A 254 5.51 -21.74 -8.10
CA GLU A 254 5.76 -20.67 -7.12
C GLU A 254 4.72 -19.56 -7.22
N LEU A 255 4.39 -19.09 -8.42
CA LEU A 255 3.39 -18.04 -8.64
C LEU A 255 1.99 -18.54 -8.26
N GLU A 256 1.62 -19.76 -8.69
CA GLU A 256 0.37 -20.39 -8.29
C GLU A 256 0.22 -20.47 -6.78
N GLY A 257 1.26 -20.94 -6.09
CA GLY A 257 1.25 -21.05 -4.64
C GLY A 257 1.05 -19.70 -3.96
N ARG A 258 1.79 -18.67 -4.38
CA ARG A 258 1.66 -17.31 -3.81
C ARG A 258 0.26 -16.72 -4.03
N MET A 259 -0.32 -16.93 -5.21
CA MET A 259 -1.66 -16.46 -5.53
C MET A 259 -2.74 -17.19 -4.71
N ASN A 260 -2.63 -18.52 -4.59
CA ASN A 260 -3.55 -19.31 -3.79
C ASN A 260 -3.52 -18.89 -2.31
N GLU A 261 -2.31 -18.73 -1.75
CA GLU A 261 -2.14 -18.27 -0.38
C GLU A 261 -2.67 -16.84 -0.17
N MET A 262 -2.44 -15.94 -1.11
CA MET A 262 -3.01 -14.59 -1.06
C MET A 262 -4.54 -14.63 -0.99
N CYS A 263 -5.20 -15.50 -1.78
CA CYS A 263 -6.65 -15.66 -1.73
C CYS A 263 -7.10 -16.15 -0.35
N ASN A 264 -6.50 -17.22 0.17
CA ASN A 264 -6.83 -17.79 1.48
C ASN A 264 -6.64 -16.78 2.63
N VAL A 265 -5.52 -16.06 2.62
CA VAL A 265 -5.21 -15.05 3.64
C VAL A 265 -6.13 -13.84 3.53
N SER A 266 -6.52 -13.43 2.31
CA SER A 266 -7.43 -12.32 2.08
C SER A 266 -8.81 -12.59 2.69
N ASP A 267 -9.36 -13.77 2.49
CA ASP A 267 -10.67 -14.16 3.02
C ASP A 267 -10.66 -14.22 4.55
N TYR A 268 -9.62 -14.79 5.14
CA TYR A 268 -9.45 -14.81 6.59
C TYR A 268 -9.39 -13.38 7.19
N TRP A 269 -8.62 -12.49 6.59
CA TRP A 269 -8.52 -11.11 7.09
C TRP A 269 -9.79 -10.30 6.91
N GLU A 270 -10.58 -10.58 5.87
CA GLU A 270 -11.88 -9.94 5.71
C GLU A 270 -12.83 -10.39 6.81
N GLU A 271 -12.85 -11.66 7.16
CA GLU A 271 -13.65 -12.18 8.26
C GLU A 271 -13.22 -11.59 9.60
N VAL A 272 -11.91 -11.53 9.89
CA VAL A 272 -11.34 -10.87 11.07
C VAL A 272 -11.68 -9.38 11.10
N ALA A 273 -11.52 -8.68 9.97
CA ALA A 273 -11.84 -7.25 9.87
C ALA A 273 -13.35 -7.00 10.06
N LEU A 274 -14.19 -7.88 9.53
CA LEU A 274 -15.64 -7.81 9.69
C LEU A 274 -16.06 -8.05 11.14
N GLN A 275 -15.45 -9.05 11.80
CA GLN A 275 -15.69 -9.34 13.22
C GLN A 275 -15.21 -8.18 14.10
N THR A 276 -13.99 -7.68 13.86
CA THR A 276 -13.43 -6.52 14.58
C THR A 276 -14.30 -5.29 14.39
N GLY A 277 -14.70 -4.99 13.14
CA GLY A 277 -15.58 -3.86 12.86
C GLY A 277 -16.95 -3.98 13.50
N ARG A 278 -17.52 -5.20 13.60
CA ARG A 278 -18.77 -5.46 14.32
C ARG A 278 -18.61 -5.26 15.83
N GLU A 279 -17.48 -5.71 16.40
CA GLU A 279 -17.20 -5.54 17.83
C GLU A 279 -16.95 -4.06 18.18
N GLU A 280 -16.19 -3.35 17.35
CA GLU A 280 -15.96 -1.92 17.51
C GLU A 280 -17.25 -1.12 17.38
N GLY A 281 -18.06 -1.39 16.34
CA GLY A 281 -19.34 -0.76 16.14
C GLY A 281 -20.32 -1.05 17.30
N ARG A 282 -20.29 -2.27 17.87
CA ARG A 282 -21.10 -2.63 19.03
C ARG A 282 -20.62 -1.93 20.31
N LYS A 283 -19.31 -1.78 20.49
CA LYS A 283 -18.73 -1.01 21.63
C LYS A 283 -19.07 0.48 21.50
N GLU A 284 -18.92 1.03 20.31
CA GLU A 284 -19.27 2.43 20.01
C GLU A 284 -20.77 2.69 20.23
N GLY A 285 -21.63 1.79 19.70
CA GLY A 285 -23.08 1.87 19.89
C GLY A 285 -23.48 1.86 21.35
N ARG A 286 -22.93 0.96 22.18
CA ARG A 286 -23.17 0.92 23.62
C ARG A 286 -22.73 2.19 24.34
N LYS A 287 -21.57 2.75 23.98
CA LYS A 287 -21.09 4.01 24.57
C LYS A 287 -22.01 5.18 24.21
N LYS A 288 -22.44 5.30 22.94
CA LYS A 288 -23.38 6.33 22.50
C LYS A 288 -24.74 6.19 23.18
N GLU A 289 -25.22 4.97 23.38
CA GLU A 289 -26.43 4.70 24.14
C GLU A 289 -26.30 5.14 25.59
N GLN A 290 -25.17 4.83 26.24
CA GLN A 290 -24.87 5.29 27.61
C GLN A 290 -24.89 6.82 27.72
N VAL A 291 -24.20 7.51 26.77
CA VAL A 291 -24.23 8.96 26.68
C VAL A 291 -25.66 9.48 26.53
N SER A 292 -26.44 8.88 25.64
CA SER A 292 -27.86 9.24 25.42
C SER A 292 -28.72 9.08 26.69
N LEU A 293 -28.51 8.00 27.42
CA LEU A 293 -29.24 7.76 28.68
C LEU A 293 -28.87 8.78 29.74
N ILE A 294 -27.59 9.10 29.91
CA ILE A 294 -27.11 10.10 30.85
C ILE A 294 -27.66 11.48 30.46
N VAL A 295 -27.61 11.87 29.21
CA VAL A 295 -28.17 13.14 28.69
C VAL A 295 -29.67 13.25 29.03
N LYS A 296 -30.45 12.18 28.86
CA LYS A 296 -31.89 12.15 29.21
C LYS A 296 -32.11 12.42 30.70
N LYS A 297 -31.20 11.93 31.56
CA LYS A 297 -31.30 12.13 33.01
C LYS A 297 -30.83 13.53 33.42
N ILE A 298 -29.81 14.07 32.78
CA ILE A 298 -29.35 15.46 32.94
C ILE A 298 -30.50 16.44 32.62
N LYS A 299 -31.24 16.19 31.53
CA LYS A 299 -32.41 17.00 31.14
C LYS A 299 -33.54 16.96 32.19
N LYS A 300 -33.53 15.95 33.08
CA LYS A 300 -34.43 15.84 34.22
C LYS A 300 -33.84 16.43 35.51
N ASN A 301 -32.72 17.19 35.42
CA ASN A 301 -32.00 17.80 36.50
C ASN A 301 -31.44 16.84 37.55
N LYS A 302 -31.14 15.59 37.19
CA LYS A 302 -30.49 14.65 38.08
C LYS A 302 -29.00 14.94 38.25
N THR A 303 -28.50 14.73 39.43
CA THR A 303 -27.08 14.84 39.81
C THR A 303 -26.29 13.61 39.33
N VAL A 304 -24.93 13.70 39.36
CA VAL A 304 -24.05 12.58 39.02
C VAL A 304 -24.36 11.34 39.88
N ALA A 305 -24.53 11.52 41.22
CA ALA A 305 -24.82 10.45 42.15
C ALA A 305 -26.16 9.76 41.86
N GLU A 306 -27.21 10.53 41.58
CA GLU A 306 -28.53 9.99 41.24
C GLU A 306 -28.53 9.27 39.88
N ILE A 307 -27.67 9.71 38.93
CA ILE A 307 -27.54 9.03 37.63
C ILE A 307 -26.74 7.74 37.78
N ALA A 308 -25.70 7.76 38.60
CA ALA A 308 -24.89 6.60 38.91
C ALA A 308 -25.75 5.47 39.59
N ASP A 309 -26.57 5.86 40.57
CA ASP A 309 -27.50 4.94 41.23
C ASP A 309 -28.56 4.39 40.26
N ASP A 310 -29.17 5.24 39.43
CA ASP A 310 -30.19 4.85 38.45
C ASP A 310 -29.62 3.91 37.34
N LEU A 311 -28.33 3.96 37.03
CA LEU A 311 -27.70 3.15 35.98
C LEU A 311 -26.88 2.00 36.55
N GLU A 312 -26.87 1.84 37.89
CA GLU A 312 -26.05 0.86 38.60
C GLU A 312 -24.55 0.94 38.22
N GLU A 313 -24.07 2.17 38.01
CA GLU A 313 -22.70 2.47 37.57
C GLU A 313 -22.00 3.30 38.65
N LYS A 314 -20.65 3.34 38.57
CA LYS A 314 -19.86 4.17 39.46
C LYS A 314 -19.88 5.65 39.05
N GLU A 315 -19.86 6.56 40.01
CA GLU A 315 -19.81 8.02 39.75
C GLU A 315 -18.60 8.42 38.90
N GLU A 316 -17.44 7.74 39.05
CA GLU A 316 -16.22 7.98 38.25
C GLU A 316 -16.44 7.70 36.75
N VAL A 317 -17.38 6.85 36.39
CA VAL A 317 -17.74 6.54 34.99
C VAL A 317 -18.72 7.57 34.44
N ILE A 318 -19.63 8.06 35.28
CA ILE A 318 -20.69 9.00 34.91
C ILE A 318 -20.16 10.43 34.83
N ALA A 319 -19.28 10.84 35.75
CA ALA A 319 -18.82 12.22 35.89
C ALA A 319 -18.21 12.80 34.61
N PRO A 320 -17.28 12.11 33.89
CA PRO A 320 -16.72 12.65 32.65
C PRO A 320 -17.79 12.87 31.57
N ILE A 321 -18.77 11.98 31.47
CA ILE A 321 -19.85 12.06 30.48
C ILE A 321 -20.81 13.21 30.86
N TYR A 322 -21.09 13.36 32.14
CA TYR A 322 -21.90 14.43 32.68
C TYR A 322 -21.29 15.81 32.39
N GLU A 323 -20.01 15.99 32.67
CA GLU A 323 -19.28 17.24 32.40
C GLU A 323 -19.23 17.58 30.92
N ALA A 324 -18.91 16.58 30.07
CA ALA A 324 -18.91 16.75 28.62
C ALA A 324 -20.30 17.13 28.10
N ALA A 325 -21.38 16.52 28.63
CA ALA A 325 -22.73 16.86 28.26
C ALA A 325 -23.12 18.27 28.71
N LEU A 326 -22.73 18.71 29.90
CA LEU A 326 -22.99 20.07 30.37
C LEU A 326 -22.31 21.13 29.53
N SER A 327 -21.10 20.85 29.02
CA SER A 327 -20.38 21.76 28.13
C SER A 327 -21.07 21.95 26.76
N MET A 328 -21.98 21.05 26.39
CA MET A 328 -22.73 21.08 25.14
C MET A 328 -24.18 21.60 25.28
N LYS A 329 -24.51 22.32 26.37
CA LYS A 329 -25.79 22.98 26.49
C LYS A 329 -25.97 24.05 25.41
N PRO A 330 -27.22 24.29 24.90
CA PRO A 330 -28.47 23.60 25.26
C PRO A 330 -28.73 22.34 24.44
N ASP A 331 -27.96 22.07 23.35
CA ASP A 331 -28.28 21.08 22.33
C ASP A 331 -28.12 19.64 22.80
N TYR A 332 -27.11 19.39 23.66
CA TYR A 332 -26.79 18.05 24.16
C TYR A 332 -26.64 16.99 23.05
N ASP A 333 -25.90 17.34 22.00
CA ASP A 333 -25.67 16.46 20.83
C ASP A 333 -24.80 15.26 21.24
N VAL A 334 -25.38 14.06 21.18
CA VAL A 334 -24.78 12.80 21.62
C VAL A 334 -23.51 12.46 20.81
N GLU A 335 -23.51 12.75 19.51
CA GLU A 335 -22.34 12.48 18.65
C GLU A 335 -21.17 13.38 19.06
N LYS A 336 -21.40 14.65 19.22
CA LYS A 336 -20.36 15.61 19.63
C LYS A 336 -19.83 15.36 21.05
N ILE A 337 -20.72 14.96 21.97
CA ILE A 337 -20.32 14.54 23.31
C ILE A 337 -19.42 13.33 23.25
N TYR A 338 -19.78 12.34 22.44
CA TYR A 338 -18.97 11.13 22.24
C TYR A 338 -17.59 11.45 21.63
N GLU A 339 -17.55 12.28 20.60
CA GLU A 339 -16.30 12.72 19.96
C GLU A 339 -15.37 13.46 20.94
N LEU A 340 -15.95 14.31 21.82
CA LEU A 340 -15.20 15.01 22.86
C LEU A 340 -14.58 14.04 23.87
N LEU A 341 -15.33 13.03 24.31
CA LEU A 341 -14.86 12.00 25.23
C LEU A 341 -13.71 11.15 24.63
N GLU A 342 -13.83 10.76 23.36
CA GLU A 342 -12.77 10.00 22.68
C GLU A 342 -11.50 10.87 22.44
N LYS A 343 -11.66 12.17 22.20
CA LYS A 343 -10.52 13.09 22.06
C LYS A 343 -9.78 13.27 23.38
N ASN A 344 -10.50 13.40 24.50
CA ASN A 344 -9.90 13.55 25.82
C ASN A 344 -9.17 12.27 26.28
N LYS A 345 -9.65 11.08 25.90
CA LYS A 345 -8.95 9.80 26.16
C LYS A 345 -7.63 9.63 25.39
N LYS A 346 -7.46 10.31 24.26
CA LYS A 346 -6.21 10.28 23.48
C LYS A 346 -5.16 11.27 23.99
N LEU A 347 -5.54 12.18 24.87
CA LEU A 347 -4.69 13.22 25.45
C LEU A 347 -4.24 12.89 26.89
N ALA A 348 -4.84 11.89 27.54
CA ALA A 348 -4.49 11.34 28.84
C ALA A 348 -3.68 10.04 28.70
#